data_d6fb4aecc05032bb81f4e699f3db9ede
#
_entry.id   d6fb4aecc05032bb81f4e699f3db9ede
#
_cell.length_a   1.000
_cell.length_b   1.000
_cell.length_c   1.000
_cell.angle_alpha   90.00
_cell.angle_beta   90.00
_cell.angle_gamma   90.00
#
_symmetry.space_group_name_H-M   'P 1'
#
loop_
_entity.id
_entity.type
_entity.pdbx_description
1 polymer ?
#
loop_
_entity_poly.entity_id
_entity_poly.type
_entity_poly.pdbx_seq_one_letter_code
_entity_poly.pdbx_strand_id
1 'polypeptide(L)'
;MENLNTDKILLTQYSHGAGCGCKISPKILDEILSSNFAMPDNDKLIVGNHSKDDAAVYDIGNGTALISTTDFFMPIVDDPYEFGRIASANAISDVYAMGGKPVLAIAILGWPINVLPPSVAQKVIEGSRSICLEAGIPLAGGHSIDSPEPIFGLAVNGFVAIENIKQNNTAQEGDVLFLTKPLGVGILTTAEKKGILKTEHTGVATKQMMQLNKVGELLGNVKGVNAMTDVTGFALLGHLVEMAEGSGLSAVIDFEKIPTIIDDLKNYINQKSIPGGTHRNWDSYGHKIGSITDYQKAILADPQTSGGLLVAVSPDAVKEVKNILQQNGLGKFITPIGRLISSRENVISIEN
;
A
#
# COMPACT_ATOMS: atom_id res chain seq x y z
N MET A 1 -29.39 -31.17 2.08
CA MET A 1 -28.76 -30.00 2.67
C MET A 1 -28.03 -30.50 3.90
N GLU A 2 -26.76 -30.86 3.72
CA GLU A 2 -25.92 -31.24 4.85
C GLU A 2 -25.68 -29.98 5.70
N ASN A 3 -25.88 -30.11 6.99
CA ASN A 3 -25.49 -29.09 7.97
C ASN A 3 -23.98 -28.85 7.82
N LEU A 4 -23.60 -27.83 7.08
CA LEU A 4 -22.24 -27.32 7.14
C LEU A 4 -22.03 -26.89 8.59
N ASN A 5 -21.22 -27.67 9.26
CA ASN A 5 -20.73 -27.39 10.60
C ASN A 5 -20.23 -25.93 10.61
N THR A 6 -20.72 -25.11 11.55
CA THR A 6 -20.32 -23.71 11.71
C THR A 6 -18.91 -23.59 12.27
N ASP A 7 -18.04 -24.55 12.00
CA ASP A 7 -16.62 -24.47 12.31
C ASP A 7 -16.03 -23.25 11.58
N LYS A 8 -15.25 -22.51 12.29
CA LYS A 8 -14.64 -21.23 11.93
C LYS A 8 -14.04 -21.32 10.51
N ILE A 9 -14.72 -20.71 9.53
CA ILE A 9 -14.18 -20.62 8.15
C ILE A 9 -12.92 -19.75 8.18
N LEU A 10 -11.81 -20.30 7.71
CA LEU A 10 -10.53 -19.63 7.58
C LEU A 10 -10.34 -19.22 6.13
N LEU A 11 -10.62 -17.96 5.78
CA LEU A 11 -10.64 -17.49 4.39
C LEU A 11 -9.31 -17.67 3.66
N THR A 12 -8.19 -17.58 4.36
CA THR A 12 -6.84 -17.72 3.76
C THR A 12 -6.57 -19.14 3.21
N GLN A 13 -7.37 -20.14 3.59
CA GLN A 13 -7.27 -21.51 3.08
C GLN A 13 -7.90 -21.68 1.69
N TYR A 14 -8.69 -20.71 1.23
CA TYR A 14 -9.40 -20.75 -0.04
C TYR A 14 -8.71 -19.96 -1.15
N SER A 15 -7.47 -19.53 -0.92
CA SER A 15 -6.68 -18.79 -1.91
C SER A 15 -5.21 -19.21 -1.91
N HIS A 16 -4.59 -19.20 -3.11
CA HIS A 16 -3.16 -19.49 -3.26
C HIS A 16 -2.26 -18.31 -2.90
N GLY A 17 -2.79 -17.09 -2.93
CA GLY A 17 -2.12 -15.83 -2.62
C GLY A 17 -2.69 -15.17 -1.36
N ALA A 18 -2.11 -14.04 -0.96
CA ALA A 18 -2.59 -13.28 0.19
C ALA A 18 -2.24 -11.79 0.04
N GLY A 19 -3.25 -10.91 0.20
CA GLY A 19 -3.10 -9.46 0.21
C GLY A 19 -2.34 -8.91 -1.00
N CYS A 20 -1.69 -7.78 -0.84
CA CYS A 20 -0.90 -7.14 -1.90
C CYS A 20 0.32 -7.95 -2.34
N GLY A 21 0.74 -8.95 -1.58
CA GLY A 21 1.83 -9.87 -1.96
C GLY A 21 1.50 -10.79 -3.13
N CYS A 22 0.24 -10.86 -3.61
CA CYS A 22 -0.16 -11.63 -4.80
C CYS A 22 -0.11 -10.82 -6.11
N LYS A 23 0.30 -9.55 -6.08
CA LYS A 23 0.45 -8.73 -7.30
C LYS A 23 1.41 -9.40 -8.30
N ILE A 24 1.08 -9.25 -9.59
CA ILE A 24 1.97 -9.63 -10.70
C ILE A 24 3.28 -8.85 -10.54
N SER A 25 4.43 -9.52 -10.75
CA SER A 25 5.72 -8.85 -10.62
C SER A 25 5.84 -7.70 -11.64
N PRO A 26 6.54 -6.60 -11.31
CA PRO A 26 6.69 -5.45 -12.22
C PRO A 26 7.18 -5.84 -13.60
N LYS A 27 8.15 -6.75 -13.68
CA LYS A 27 8.70 -7.24 -14.97
C LYS A 27 7.64 -7.87 -15.85
N ILE A 28 6.81 -8.75 -15.30
CA ILE A 28 5.73 -9.41 -16.07
C ILE A 28 4.63 -8.42 -16.43
N LEU A 29 4.32 -7.51 -15.50
CA LEU A 29 3.32 -6.46 -15.75
C LEU A 29 3.76 -5.54 -16.88
N ASP A 30 5.03 -5.16 -16.95
CA ASP A 30 5.60 -4.36 -18.03
C ASP A 30 5.48 -5.09 -19.38
N GLU A 31 5.68 -6.41 -19.42
CA GLU A 31 5.47 -7.23 -20.63
C GLU A 31 3.98 -7.24 -21.07
N ILE A 32 3.06 -7.35 -20.12
CA ILE A 32 1.61 -7.34 -20.37
C ILE A 32 1.14 -5.98 -20.90
N LEU A 33 1.65 -4.90 -20.30
CA LEU A 33 1.27 -3.53 -20.64
C LEU A 33 2.00 -2.99 -21.88
N SER A 34 3.08 -3.65 -22.32
CA SER A 34 3.76 -3.28 -23.56
C SER A 34 2.81 -3.48 -24.74
N SER A 35 2.49 -2.42 -25.44
CA SER A 35 1.58 -2.44 -26.58
C SER A 35 2.10 -1.56 -27.70
N ASN A 36 1.99 -2.07 -28.94
CA ASN A 36 2.24 -1.27 -30.15
C ASN A 36 1.02 -0.39 -30.52
N PHE A 37 -0.07 -0.47 -29.75
CA PHE A 37 -1.25 0.36 -29.94
C PHE A 37 -1.03 1.73 -29.30
N ALA A 38 -0.76 2.73 -30.12
CA ALA A 38 -0.62 4.11 -29.63
C ALA A 38 -2.01 4.68 -29.31
N MET A 39 -2.22 5.04 -28.05
CA MET A 39 -3.36 5.85 -27.65
C MET A 39 -3.09 7.32 -28.01
N PRO A 40 -4.10 8.06 -28.51
CA PRO A 40 -3.97 9.49 -28.70
C PRO A 40 -3.64 10.18 -27.36
N ASP A 41 -2.80 11.19 -27.41
CA ASP A 41 -2.55 12.06 -26.25
C ASP A 41 -3.85 12.72 -25.78
N ASN A 42 -4.00 12.82 -24.47
CA ASN A 42 -5.14 13.47 -23.84
C ASN A 42 -4.63 14.49 -22.83
N ASP A 43 -4.69 15.77 -23.20
CA ASP A 43 -4.21 16.90 -22.41
C ASP A 43 -4.83 16.99 -21.01
N LYS A 44 -5.98 16.34 -20.81
CA LYS A 44 -6.65 16.27 -19.49
C LYS A 44 -6.16 15.15 -18.61
N LEU A 45 -5.46 14.15 -19.15
CA LEU A 45 -4.87 13.07 -18.37
C LEU A 45 -3.55 13.55 -17.75
N ILE A 46 -3.61 13.95 -16.47
CA ILE A 46 -2.44 14.49 -15.75
C ILE A 46 -1.50 13.36 -15.33
N VAL A 47 -2.06 12.26 -14.79
CA VAL A 47 -1.32 11.06 -14.38
C VAL A 47 -1.95 9.84 -15.03
N GLY A 48 -1.15 9.02 -15.69
CA GLY A 48 -1.58 7.79 -16.38
C GLY A 48 -0.57 6.66 -16.24
N ASN A 49 -0.72 5.58 -16.99
CA ASN A 49 0.09 4.36 -16.86
C ASN A 49 1.61 4.57 -16.99
N HIS A 50 2.05 5.64 -17.70
CA HIS A 50 3.48 5.88 -17.97
C HIS A 50 4.27 6.24 -16.70
N SER A 51 3.63 6.83 -15.69
CA SER A 51 4.27 7.24 -14.43
C SER A 51 4.33 6.12 -13.38
N LYS A 52 3.58 5.02 -13.57
CA LYS A 52 3.45 3.93 -12.57
C LYS A 52 3.09 4.47 -11.17
N ASP A 53 2.22 5.48 -11.15
CA ASP A 53 1.74 6.14 -9.93
C ASP A 53 0.56 5.37 -9.30
N ASP A 54 0.17 5.76 -8.10
CA ASP A 54 -0.86 5.05 -7.30
C ASP A 54 -2.24 5.10 -7.96
N ALA A 55 -2.57 6.17 -8.70
CA ALA A 55 -3.86 6.32 -9.36
C ALA A 55 -3.77 7.11 -10.67
N ALA A 56 -4.77 6.94 -11.53
CA ALA A 56 -5.00 7.84 -12.67
C ALA A 56 -5.59 9.17 -12.18
N VAL A 57 -5.11 10.29 -12.76
CA VAL A 57 -5.59 11.64 -12.44
C VAL A 57 -6.00 12.36 -13.71
N TYR A 58 -7.25 12.84 -13.74
CA TYR A 58 -7.86 13.47 -14.90
C TYR A 58 -8.40 14.87 -14.57
N ASP A 59 -8.00 15.88 -15.34
CA ASP A 59 -8.49 17.26 -15.19
C ASP A 59 -9.98 17.36 -15.59
N ILE A 60 -10.83 17.70 -14.62
CA ILE A 60 -12.26 17.93 -14.84
C ILE A 60 -12.63 19.40 -15.01
N GLY A 61 -11.62 20.29 -15.01
CA GLY A 61 -11.79 21.74 -15.13
C GLY A 61 -11.87 22.46 -13.78
N ASN A 62 -11.88 23.76 -13.83
CA ASN A 62 -11.97 24.65 -12.67
C ASN A 62 -10.87 24.40 -11.58
N GLY A 63 -9.67 23.95 -11.99
CA GLY A 63 -8.57 23.69 -11.08
C GLY A 63 -8.73 22.41 -10.23
N THR A 64 -9.67 21.54 -10.60
CA THR A 64 -9.97 20.28 -9.90
C THR A 64 -9.67 19.09 -10.80
N ALA A 65 -9.09 18.05 -10.23
CA ALA A 65 -8.87 16.77 -10.89
C ALA A 65 -9.63 15.63 -10.20
N LEU A 66 -10.07 14.65 -11.02
CA LEU A 66 -10.60 13.36 -10.59
C LEU A 66 -9.44 12.39 -10.41
N ILE A 67 -9.38 11.76 -9.25
CA ILE A 67 -8.52 10.59 -8.98
C ILE A 67 -9.38 9.35 -9.15
N SER A 68 -8.87 8.34 -9.87
CA SER A 68 -9.55 7.06 -10.06
C SER A 68 -8.55 5.92 -9.93
N THR A 69 -8.83 4.99 -9.03
CA THR A 69 -8.01 3.82 -8.78
C THR A 69 -8.84 2.58 -8.59
N THR A 70 -8.20 1.42 -8.65
CA THR A 70 -8.79 0.13 -8.28
C THR A 70 -7.72 -0.77 -7.68
N ASP A 71 -8.00 -1.32 -6.51
CA ASP A 71 -7.16 -2.34 -5.89
C ASP A 71 -8.03 -3.46 -5.29
N PHE A 72 -7.64 -4.71 -5.55
CA PHE A 72 -8.32 -5.90 -5.06
C PHE A 72 -7.32 -7.04 -4.91
N PHE A 73 -7.58 -7.95 -3.99
CA PHE A 73 -6.71 -9.08 -3.72
C PHE A 73 -7.44 -10.22 -3.01
N MET A 74 -6.72 -11.31 -2.82
CA MET A 74 -7.15 -12.51 -2.10
C MET A 74 -7.03 -12.30 -0.59
N PRO A 75 -7.78 -13.06 0.24
CA PRO A 75 -7.74 -12.94 1.69
C PRO A 75 -6.34 -12.99 2.29
N ILE A 76 -6.05 -12.03 3.18
CA ILE A 76 -4.81 -11.97 3.96
C ILE A 76 -5.04 -12.32 5.44
N VAL A 77 -6.28 -12.30 5.86
CA VAL A 77 -6.75 -12.69 7.19
C VAL A 77 -7.92 -13.65 7.07
N ASP A 78 -8.17 -14.44 8.11
CA ASP A 78 -9.22 -15.46 8.10
C ASP A 78 -10.61 -14.91 8.40
N ASP A 79 -10.70 -13.82 9.16
CA ASP A 79 -11.99 -13.19 9.47
C ASP A 79 -12.50 -12.41 8.25
N PRO A 80 -13.70 -12.70 7.73
CA PRO A 80 -14.24 -12.07 6.54
C PRO A 80 -14.56 -10.58 6.72
N TYR A 81 -14.96 -10.17 7.93
CA TYR A 81 -15.22 -8.76 8.21
C TYR A 81 -13.91 -7.95 8.21
N GLU A 82 -12.86 -8.47 8.85
CA GLU A 82 -11.54 -7.86 8.85
C GLU A 82 -10.94 -7.82 7.44
N PHE A 83 -11.11 -8.89 6.65
CA PHE A 83 -10.68 -8.91 5.23
C PHE A 83 -11.34 -7.79 4.43
N GLY A 84 -12.67 -7.61 4.57
CA GLY A 84 -13.39 -6.52 3.91
C GLY A 84 -12.89 -5.14 4.32
N ARG A 85 -12.57 -4.93 5.61
CA ARG A 85 -11.97 -3.69 6.11
C ARG A 85 -10.59 -3.43 5.50
N ILE A 86 -9.72 -4.43 5.50
CA ILE A 86 -8.34 -4.32 5.00
C ILE A 86 -8.33 -4.00 3.50
N ALA A 87 -9.09 -4.76 2.71
CA ALA A 87 -9.14 -4.56 1.27
C ALA A 87 -9.67 -3.16 0.90
N SER A 88 -10.65 -2.66 1.66
CA SER A 88 -11.19 -1.32 1.46
C SER A 88 -10.22 -0.22 1.90
N ALA A 89 -9.55 -0.39 3.05
CA ALA A 89 -8.54 0.57 3.52
C ALA A 89 -7.37 0.70 2.53
N ASN A 90 -6.96 -0.44 1.94
CA ASN A 90 -5.91 -0.49 0.94
C ASN A 90 -6.31 0.25 -0.35
N ALA A 91 -7.50 -0.05 -0.91
CA ALA A 91 -7.94 0.59 -2.15
C ALA A 91 -8.22 2.10 -2.01
N ILE A 92 -8.66 2.56 -0.83
CA ILE A 92 -8.87 3.99 -0.55
C ILE A 92 -7.53 4.73 -0.40
N SER A 93 -6.47 4.01 -0.01
CA SER A 93 -5.14 4.58 0.27
C SER A 93 -4.54 5.31 -0.91
N ASP A 94 -4.70 4.81 -2.14
CA ASP A 94 -4.19 5.43 -3.36
C ASP A 94 -4.71 6.87 -3.54
N VAL A 95 -5.99 7.10 -3.20
CA VAL A 95 -6.55 8.47 -3.27
C VAL A 95 -5.85 9.39 -2.28
N TYR A 96 -5.56 8.91 -1.07
CA TYR A 96 -4.82 9.67 -0.08
C TYR A 96 -3.35 9.86 -0.47
N ALA A 97 -2.72 8.86 -1.10
CA ALA A 97 -1.36 8.94 -1.61
C ALA A 97 -1.20 10.01 -2.69
N MET A 98 -2.24 10.20 -3.52
CA MET A 98 -2.29 11.29 -4.51
C MET A 98 -2.62 12.68 -3.90
N GLY A 99 -2.70 12.79 -2.57
CA GLY A 99 -3.05 14.04 -1.86
C GLY A 99 -4.53 14.39 -1.93
N GLY A 100 -5.37 13.46 -2.38
CA GLY A 100 -6.79 13.66 -2.64
C GLY A 100 -7.71 13.28 -1.48
N LYS A 101 -8.98 13.63 -1.67
CA LYS A 101 -10.11 13.28 -0.81
C LYS A 101 -10.97 12.23 -1.51
N PRO A 102 -11.12 11.01 -0.96
CA PRO A 102 -12.03 10.03 -1.52
C PRO A 102 -13.49 10.51 -1.42
N VAL A 103 -14.31 10.15 -2.41
CA VAL A 103 -15.73 10.59 -2.47
C VAL A 103 -16.71 9.46 -2.71
N LEU A 104 -16.27 8.36 -3.35
CA LEU A 104 -17.13 7.26 -3.76
C LEU A 104 -16.32 5.99 -3.92
N ALA A 105 -16.87 4.85 -3.50
CA ALA A 105 -16.35 3.53 -3.79
C ALA A 105 -17.41 2.61 -4.38
N ILE A 106 -16.98 1.69 -5.27
CA ILE A 106 -17.77 0.56 -5.77
C ILE A 106 -17.00 -0.74 -5.57
N ALA A 107 -17.70 -1.82 -5.17
CA ALA A 107 -17.09 -3.09 -4.83
C ALA A 107 -16.75 -3.95 -6.05
N ILE A 108 -15.65 -4.68 -5.98
CA ILE A 108 -15.26 -5.77 -6.88
C ILE A 108 -15.26 -7.04 -6.04
N LEU A 109 -16.11 -8.01 -6.39
CA LEU A 109 -16.27 -9.26 -5.66
C LEU A 109 -16.16 -10.46 -6.60
N GLY A 110 -15.11 -11.27 -6.46
CA GLY A 110 -15.04 -12.63 -6.97
C GLY A 110 -15.33 -13.60 -5.81
N TRP A 111 -16.28 -14.52 -5.97
CA TRP A 111 -16.68 -15.38 -4.85
C TRP A 111 -16.96 -16.81 -5.31
N PRO A 112 -16.38 -17.84 -4.64
CA PRO A 112 -16.63 -19.24 -4.97
C PRO A 112 -17.97 -19.70 -4.35
N ILE A 113 -19.08 -19.41 -5.01
CA ILE A 113 -20.44 -19.59 -4.48
C ILE A 113 -20.80 -21.04 -4.13
N ASN A 114 -20.12 -22.02 -4.73
CA ASN A 114 -20.31 -23.44 -4.47
C ASN A 114 -19.46 -23.97 -3.30
N VAL A 115 -18.52 -23.14 -2.80
CA VAL A 115 -17.54 -23.52 -1.76
C VAL A 115 -17.73 -22.71 -0.47
N LEU A 116 -17.96 -21.41 -0.61
CA LEU A 116 -18.15 -20.50 0.51
C LEU A 116 -19.57 -19.94 0.54
N PRO A 117 -20.27 -20.01 1.71
CA PRO A 117 -21.64 -19.55 1.81
C PRO A 117 -21.75 -18.03 1.62
N PRO A 118 -22.89 -17.53 1.05
CA PRO A 118 -23.13 -16.11 0.85
C PRO A 118 -23.04 -15.25 2.12
N SER A 119 -23.31 -15.83 3.28
CA SER A 119 -23.20 -15.14 4.59
C SER A 119 -21.77 -14.73 4.93
N VAL A 120 -20.77 -15.41 4.39
CA VAL A 120 -19.35 -15.04 4.55
C VAL A 120 -19.03 -13.85 3.65
N ALA A 121 -19.48 -13.86 2.38
CA ALA A 121 -19.36 -12.70 1.51
C ALA A 121 -20.08 -11.47 2.08
N GLN A 122 -21.25 -11.66 2.70
CA GLN A 122 -21.97 -10.57 3.37
C GLN A 122 -21.11 -9.90 4.44
N LYS A 123 -20.38 -10.66 5.26
CA LYS A 123 -19.47 -10.10 6.28
C LYS A 123 -18.32 -9.31 5.64
N VAL A 124 -17.77 -9.75 4.50
CA VAL A 124 -16.76 -8.98 3.75
C VAL A 124 -17.31 -7.61 3.34
N ILE A 125 -18.53 -7.59 2.78
CA ILE A 125 -19.20 -6.34 2.38
C ILE A 125 -19.50 -5.44 3.60
N GLU A 126 -19.90 -6.02 4.73
CA GLU A 126 -20.13 -5.28 5.98
C GLU A 126 -18.83 -4.64 6.49
N GLY A 127 -17.71 -5.36 6.46
CA GLY A 127 -16.38 -4.83 6.76
C GLY A 127 -16.00 -3.66 5.85
N SER A 128 -16.22 -3.81 4.54
CA SER A 128 -16.00 -2.74 3.57
C SER A 128 -16.84 -1.51 3.85
N ARG A 129 -18.14 -1.68 4.10
CA ARG A 129 -19.05 -0.56 4.46
C ARG A 129 -18.56 0.19 5.70
N SER A 130 -18.03 -0.53 6.69
CA SER A 130 -17.53 0.10 7.92
C SER A 130 -16.33 1.02 7.66
N ILE A 131 -15.39 0.61 6.79
CA ILE A 131 -14.23 1.44 6.39
C ILE A 131 -14.65 2.60 5.48
N CYS A 132 -15.57 2.38 4.54
CA CYS A 132 -16.11 3.46 3.73
C CYS A 132 -16.80 4.52 4.62
N LEU A 133 -17.57 4.11 5.62
CA LEU A 133 -18.18 5.01 6.60
C LEU A 133 -17.11 5.77 7.39
N GLU A 134 -16.05 5.09 7.84
CA GLU A 134 -14.92 5.72 8.52
C GLU A 134 -14.18 6.72 7.61
N ALA A 135 -14.04 6.43 6.32
CA ALA A 135 -13.49 7.35 5.33
C ALA A 135 -14.44 8.52 4.98
N GLY A 136 -15.72 8.42 5.37
CA GLY A 136 -16.75 9.42 5.06
C GLY A 136 -17.29 9.32 3.64
N ILE A 137 -17.25 8.12 3.02
CA ILE A 137 -17.71 7.89 1.64
C ILE A 137 -18.75 6.77 1.57
N PRO A 138 -19.69 6.81 0.60
CA PRO A 138 -20.58 5.69 0.35
C PRO A 138 -19.89 4.54 -0.38
N LEU A 139 -20.23 3.29 0.00
CA LEU A 139 -20.06 2.13 -0.86
C LEU A 139 -21.35 2.02 -1.71
N ALA A 140 -21.29 2.49 -2.97
CA ALA A 140 -22.47 2.83 -3.75
C ALA A 140 -22.90 1.73 -4.76
N GLY A 141 -22.30 0.55 -4.69
CA GLY A 141 -22.62 -0.56 -5.59
C GLY A 141 -21.38 -1.39 -5.88
N GLY A 142 -21.37 -2.03 -7.04
CA GLY A 142 -20.23 -2.84 -7.48
C GLY A 142 -20.59 -3.90 -8.49
N HIS A 143 -19.65 -4.80 -8.75
CA HIS A 143 -19.84 -5.96 -9.63
C HIS A 143 -19.35 -7.23 -8.93
N SER A 144 -20.03 -8.36 -9.20
CA SER A 144 -19.67 -9.65 -8.64
C SER A 144 -19.68 -10.74 -9.69
N ILE A 145 -18.74 -11.68 -9.58
CA ILE A 145 -18.64 -12.86 -10.44
C ILE A 145 -18.46 -14.12 -9.59
N ASP A 146 -18.89 -15.27 -10.11
CA ASP A 146 -18.46 -16.57 -9.60
C ASP A 146 -16.98 -16.76 -9.95
N SER A 147 -16.16 -17.07 -8.96
CA SER A 147 -14.70 -17.15 -9.06
C SER A 147 -14.20 -18.37 -8.30
N PRO A 148 -13.16 -19.08 -8.77
CA PRO A 148 -12.62 -20.23 -8.05
C PRO A 148 -12.05 -19.89 -6.67
N GLU A 149 -11.66 -18.63 -6.43
CA GLU A 149 -11.09 -18.14 -5.17
C GLU A 149 -11.77 -16.84 -4.75
N PRO A 150 -11.86 -16.55 -3.44
CA PRO A 150 -12.39 -15.28 -2.97
C PRO A 150 -11.44 -14.13 -3.34
N ILE A 151 -11.97 -13.10 -3.99
CA ILE A 151 -11.28 -11.87 -4.34
C ILE A 151 -12.19 -10.71 -3.93
N PHE A 152 -11.62 -9.71 -3.26
CA PHE A 152 -12.36 -8.52 -2.89
C PHE A 152 -11.49 -7.26 -2.94
N GLY A 153 -12.11 -6.17 -3.32
CA GLY A 153 -11.53 -4.84 -3.29
C GLY A 153 -12.50 -3.78 -3.79
N LEU A 154 -11.99 -2.60 -4.06
CA LEU A 154 -12.80 -1.46 -4.49
C LEU A 154 -12.19 -0.81 -5.73
N ALA A 155 -13.06 -0.22 -6.56
CA ALA A 155 -12.69 0.92 -7.36
C ALA A 155 -13.11 2.19 -6.59
N VAL A 156 -12.18 3.13 -6.45
CA VAL A 156 -12.36 4.33 -5.62
C VAL A 156 -12.13 5.57 -6.47
N ASN A 157 -13.01 6.56 -6.28
CA ASN A 157 -12.85 7.87 -6.89
C ASN A 157 -12.67 8.93 -5.81
N GLY A 158 -11.85 9.93 -6.13
CA GLY A 158 -11.58 11.07 -5.26
C GLY A 158 -11.41 12.35 -6.06
N PHE A 159 -11.33 13.47 -5.36
CA PHE A 159 -10.99 14.76 -5.94
C PHE A 159 -9.76 15.37 -5.27
N VAL A 160 -9.02 16.15 -6.04
CA VAL A 160 -7.88 16.93 -5.59
C VAL A 160 -7.81 18.25 -6.35
N ALA A 161 -7.40 19.33 -5.71
CA ALA A 161 -6.98 20.52 -6.44
C ALA A 161 -5.74 20.20 -7.26
N ILE A 162 -5.66 20.64 -8.52
CA ILE A 162 -4.56 20.31 -9.43
C ILE A 162 -3.19 20.69 -8.82
N GLU A 163 -3.12 21.82 -8.12
CA GLU A 163 -1.92 22.29 -7.44
C GLU A 163 -1.49 21.43 -6.24
N ASN A 164 -2.38 20.57 -5.74
CA ASN A 164 -2.17 19.70 -4.56
C ASN A 164 -1.92 18.23 -4.94
N ILE A 165 -1.93 17.90 -6.22
CA ILE A 165 -1.62 16.54 -6.69
C ILE A 165 -0.20 16.16 -6.20
N LYS A 166 -0.10 15.00 -5.56
CA LYS A 166 1.17 14.40 -5.18
C LYS A 166 1.41 13.20 -6.08
N GLN A 167 2.51 13.23 -6.78
CA GLN A 167 2.98 12.12 -7.62
C GLN A 167 4.17 11.46 -6.94
N ASN A 168 4.42 10.21 -7.29
CA ASN A 168 5.56 9.47 -6.75
C ASN A 168 6.91 9.87 -7.37
N ASN A 169 6.92 10.62 -8.48
CA ASN A 169 8.09 10.94 -9.31
C ASN A 169 8.45 12.44 -9.35
N THR A 170 7.99 13.21 -8.37
CA THR A 170 8.18 14.67 -8.30
C THR A 170 9.04 15.11 -7.12
N ALA A 171 9.73 14.17 -6.47
CA ALA A 171 10.62 14.43 -5.36
C ALA A 171 11.84 15.28 -5.79
N GLN A 172 12.44 15.99 -4.85
CA GLN A 172 13.57 16.88 -5.08
C GLN A 172 14.80 16.47 -4.27
N GLU A 173 15.99 16.82 -4.77
CA GLU A 173 17.24 16.61 -4.04
C GLU A 173 17.20 17.37 -2.70
N GLY A 174 17.56 16.68 -1.63
CA GLY A 174 17.52 17.22 -0.27
C GLY A 174 16.21 16.94 0.47
N ASP A 175 15.18 16.41 -0.21
CA ASP A 175 13.94 16.01 0.47
C ASP A 175 14.20 14.97 1.55
N VAL A 176 13.51 15.15 2.66
CA VAL A 176 13.55 14.26 3.83
C VAL A 176 12.41 13.27 3.73
N LEU A 177 12.69 11.99 4.01
CA LEU A 177 11.72 10.90 3.85
C LEU A 177 11.04 10.57 5.17
N PHE A 178 9.71 10.47 5.15
CA PHE A 178 8.90 9.99 6.26
C PHE A 178 8.12 8.73 5.86
N LEU A 179 7.87 7.85 6.84
CA LEU A 179 7.03 6.67 6.69
C LEU A 179 5.95 6.68 7.77
N THR A 180 4.67 6.63 7.40
CA THR A 180 3.55 6.88 8.35
C THR A 180 2.99 5.63 9.03
N LYS A 181 3.41 4.43 8.66
CA LYS A 181 3.13 3.16 9.35
C LYS A 181 4.39 2.30 9.41
N PRO A 182 4.52 1.42 10.42
CA PRO A 182 5.69 0.55 10.54
C PRO A 182 5.68 -0.60 9.53
N LEU A 183 6.85 -1.18 9.29
CA LEU A 183 7.05 -2.37 8.44
C LEU A 183 6.95 -3.67 9.24
N GLY A 184 6.65 -4.78 8.55
CA GLY A 184 6.63 -6.13 9.12
C GLY A 184 5.29 -6.85 9.00
N VAL A 185 4.33 -6.30 8.26
CA VAL A 185 3.02 -6.93 8.01
C VAL A 185 3.18 -8.30 7.35
N GLY A 186 3.98 -8.39 6.28
CA GLY A 186 4.18 -9.64 5.57
C GLY A 186 4.87 -10.71 6.44
N ILE A 187 5.82 -10.30 7.29
CA ILE A 187 6.50 -11.20 8.23
C ILE A 187 5.48 -11.77 9.25
N LEU A 188 4.63 -10.90 9.86
CA LEU A 188 3.68 -11.34 10.88
C LEU A 188 2.55 -12.19 10.30
N THR A 189 1.98 -11.82 9.15
CA THR A 189 0.93 -12.61 8.49
C THR A 189 1.47 -13.97 8.01
N THR A 190 2.73 -14.04 7.61
CA THR A 190 3.41 -15.31 7.31
C THR A 190 3.60 -16.15 8.58
N ALA A 191 3.96 -15.53 9.72
CA ALA A 191 4.08 -16.21 10.99
C ALA A 191 2.73 -16.78 11.48
N GLU A 192 1.65 -16.02 11.29
CA GLU A 192 0.29 -16.45 11.61
C GLU A 192 -0.11 -17.65 10.75
N LYS A 193 0.06 -17.58 9.43
CA LYS A 193 -0.21 -18.70 8.51
C LYS A 193 0.60 -19.96 8.83
N LYS A 194 1.82 -19.81 9.36
CA LYS A 194 2.67 -20.92 9.81
C LYS A 194 2.32 -21.44 11.22
N GLY A 195 1.40 -20.81 11.93
CA GLY A 195 1.05 -21.17 13.31
C GLY A 195 2.16 -20.92 14.34
N ILE A 196 3.11 -20.02 14.05
CA ILE A 196 4.23 -19.67 14.93
C ILE A 196 4.10 -18.25 15.53
N LEU A 197 3.00 -17.55 15.23
CA LEU A 197 2.76 -16.22 15.78
C LEU A 197 2.49 -16.33 17.28
N LYS A 198 3.22 -15.55 18.08
CA LYS A 198 3.00 -15.48 19.53
C LYS A 198 1.64 -14.85 19.82
N THR A 199 0.98 -15.30 20.89
CA THR A 199 -0.34 -14.79 21.30
C THR A 199 -0.35 -13.28 21.52
N GLU A 200 0.72 -12.71 22.06
CA GLU A 200 0.89 -11.27 22.29
C GLU A 200 0.93 -10.43 20.99
N HIS A 201 1.24 -11.05 19.85
CA HIS A 201 1.30 -10.40 18.54
C HIS A 201 0.06 -10.65 17.68
N THR A 202 -0.91 -11.45 18.18
CA THR A 202 -2.16 -11.74 17.47
C THR A 202 -2.93 -10.44 17.19
N GLY A 203 -3.35 -10.26 15.93
CA GLY A 203 -4.14 -9.11 15.49
C GLY A 203 -3.34 -7.80 15.35
N VAL A 204 -2.03 -7.77 15.63
CA VAL A 204 -1.21 -6.56 15.48
C VAL A 204 -1.15 -6.13 14.02
N ALA A 205 -0.83 -7.05 13.10
CA ALA A 205 -0.80 -6.76 11.66
C ALA A 205 -2.19 -6.39 11.14
N THR A 206 -3.22 -7.13 11.54
CA THR A 206 -4.63 -6.88 11.15
C THR A 206 -5.07 -5.46 11.54
N LYS A 207 -4.80 -5.04 12.78
CA LYS A 207 -5.14 -3.69 13.24
C LYS A 207 -4.45 -2.60 12.42
N GLN A 208 -3.17 -2.80 12.08
CA GLN A 208 -2.45 -1.85 11.24
C GLN A 208 -3.03 -1.78 9.82
N MET A 209 -3.31 -2.94 9.20
CA MET A 209 -3.85 -3.00 7.84
C MET A 209 -5.23 -2.33 7.71
N MET A 210 -6.04 -2.33 8.77
CA MET A 210 -7.34 -1.67 8.79
C MET A 210 -7.28 -0.14 8.95
N GLN A 211 -6.11 0.46 9.21
CA GLN A 211 -5.98 1.90 9.39
C GLN A 211 -5.97 2.64 8.05
N LEU A 212 -6.81 3.68 7.93
CA LEU A 212 -6.82 4.56 6.77
C LEU A 212 -5.62 5.52 6.76
N ASN A 213 -5.12 5.84 5.59
CA ASN A 213 -4.06 6.82 5.37
C ASN A 213 -4.60 8.26 5.21
N LYS A 214 -5.63 8.65 5.98
CA LYS A 214 -6.31 9.97 5.90
C LYS A 214 -5.37 11.17 5.96
N VAL A 215 -4.25 11.03 6.64
CA VAL A 215 -3.25 12.10 6.74
C VAL A 215 -2.74 12.55 5.36
N GLY A 216 -2.83 11.69 4.33
CA GLY A 216 -2.44 12.01 2.95
C GLY A 216 -3.20 13.18 2.37
N GLU A 217 -4.51 13.31 2.64
CA GLU A 217 -5.31 14.48 2.25
C GLU A 217 -4.76 15.78 2.84
N LEU A 218 -4.34 15.76 4.11
CA LEU A 218 -3.75 16.92 4.78
C LEU A 218 -2.36 17.23 4.24
N LEU A 219 -1.53 16.21 4.04
CA LEU A 219 -0.19 16.33 3.48
C LEU A 219 -0.23 16.84 2.03
N GLY A 220 -1.26 16.49 1.28
CA GLY A 220 -1.53 17.00 -0.06
C GLY A 220 -1.56 18.54 -0.12
N ASN A 221 -2.06 19.19 0.93
CA ASN A 221 -2.15 20.65 1.00
C ASN A 221 -0.84 21.35 1.41
N VAL A 222 0.21 20.60 1.77
CA VAL A 222 1.50 21.15 2.16
C VAL A 222 2.37 21.34 0.92
N LYS A 223 2.72 22.58 0.59
CA LYS A 223 3.50 22.91 -0.62
C LYS A 223 4.88 22.23 -0.66
N GLY A 224 5.49 22.00 0.50
CA GLY A 224 6.80 21.37 0.60
C GLY A 224 6.74 19.83 0.70
N VAL A 225 5.56 19.20 0.58
CA VAL A 225 5.45 17.77 0.27
C VAL A 225 5.57 17.63 -1.24
N ASN A 226 6.73 17.17 -1.71
CA ASN A 226 7.07 17.13 -3.12
C ASN A 226 6.64 15.83 -3.81
N ALA A 227 6.72 14.68 -3.12
CA ALA A 227 6.24 13.41 -3.63
C ALA A 227 5.63 12.57 -2.50
N MET A 228 4.69 11.70 -2.86
CA MET A 228 4.03 10.78 -1.93
C MET A 228 3.58 9.53 -2.68
N THR A 229 3.62 8.38 -2.01
CA THR A 229 3.07 7.10 -2.44
C THR A 229 2.74 6.26 -1.21
N ASP A 230 1.88 5.27 -1.32
CA ASP A 230 1.69 4.31 -0.24
C ASP A 230 2.60 3.08 -0.41
N VAL A 231 3.03 2.51 0.71
CA VAL A 231 3.95 1.36 0.71
C VAL A 231 3.14 0.07 0.78
N THR A 232 3.08 -0.64 -0.35
CA THR A 232 2.27 -1.87 -0.47
C THR A 232 3.10 -3.08 -0.92
N GLY A 233 2.66 -3.81 -1.92
CA GLY A 233 3.22 -5.11 -2.32
C GLY A 233 4.68 -5.11 -2.74
N PHE A 234 5.19 -3.99 -3.28
CA PHE A 234 6.61 -3.86 -3.66
C PHE A 234 7.51 -3.49 -2.49
N ALA A 235 6.96 -3.36 -1.29
CA ALA A 235 7.66 -3.02 -0.06
C ALA A 235 8.28 -1.61 -0.08
N LEU A 236 8.91 -1.19 1.03
CA LEU A 236 9.53 0.14 1.12
C LEU A 236 10.58 0.35 0.03
N LEU A 237 11.46 -0.64 -0.21
CA LEU A 237 12.53 -0.47 -1.21
C LEU A 237 11.98 -0.32 -2.62
N GLY A 238 10.95 -1.08 -3.00
CA GLY A 238 10.36 -0.98 -4.34
C GLY A 238 9.76 0.39 -4.61
N HIS A 239 8.89 0.86 -3.71
CA HIS A 239 8.26 2.18 -3.85
C HIS A 239 9.27 3.34 -3.75
N LEU A 240 10.33 3.19 -2.94
CA LEU A 240 11.39 4.20 -2.89
C LEU A 240 12.28 4.17 -4.15
N VAL A 241 12.51 3.02 -4.78
CA VAL A 241 13.18 2.94 -6.09
C VAL A 241 12.34 3.66 -7.13
N GLU A 242 11.02 3.42 -7.18
CA GLU A 242 10.11 4.12 -8.10
C GLU A 242 10.15 5.63 -7.89
N MET A 243 10.08 6.09 -6.64
CA MET A 243 10.16 7.51 -6.30
C MET A 243 11.51 8.14 -6.69
N ALA A 244 12.61 7.50 -6.36
CA ALA A 244 13.94 8.04 -6.63
C ALA A 244 14.25 8.06 -8.13
N GLU A 245 14.06 6.94 -8.85
CA GLU A 245 14.30 6.87 -10.29
C GLU A 245 13.36 7.77 -11.08
N GLY A 246 12.07 7.79 -10.73
CA GLY A 246 11.08 8.65 -11.38
C GLY A 246 11.41 10.14 -11.24
N SER A 247 12.09 10.50 -10.17
CA SER A 247 12.57 11.88 -9.91
C SER A 247 13.99 12.13 -10.41
N GLY A 248 14.69 11.16 -10.99
CA GLY A 248 16.09 11.29 -11.44
C GLY A 248 17.12 11.38 -10.29
N LEU A 249 16.78 10.80 -9.13
CA LEU A 249 17.51 10.90 -7.87
C LEU A 249 17.97 9.52 -7.36
N SER A 250 18.67 9.55 -6.23
CA SER A 250 18.97 8.40 -5.37
C SER A 250 18.51 8.70 -3.95
N ALA A 251 18.39 7.64 -3.12
CA ALA A 251 17.99 7.79 -1.72
C ALA A 251 19.00 7.15 -0.77
N VAL A 252 19.07 7.71 0.43
CA VAL A 252 19.80 7.14 1.57
C VAL A 252 18.81 6.92 2.70
N ILE A 253 18.74 5.69 3.20
CA ILE A 253 17.90 5.29 4.34
C ILE A 253 18.79 5.02 5.55
N ASP A 254 18.37 5.51 6.71
CA ASP A 254 18.89 5.16 8.02
C ASP A 254 18.07 3.98 8.57
N PHE A 255 18.67 2.78 8.57
CA PHE A 255 17.95 1.56 8.94
C PHE A 255 17.47 1.56 10.39
N GLU A 256 18.21 2.18 11.31
CA GLU A 256 17.83 2.25 12.71
C GLU A 256 16.59 3.11 12.95
N LYS A 257 16.26 3.99 12.01
CA LYS A 257 15.05 4.85 12.05
C LYS A 257 13.83 4.24 11.38
N ILE A 258 13.97 3.08 10.75
CA ILE A 258 12.83 2.40 10.14
C ILE A 258 11.90 1.89 11.24
N PRO A 259 10.64 2.36 11.29
CA PRO A 259 9.70 1.87 12.27
C PRO A 259 9.28 0.44 11.95
N THR A 260 9.36 -0.45 12.94
CA THR A 260 8.90 -1.84 12.84
C THR A 260 7.63 -2.05 13.65
N ILE A 261 6.75 -2.93 13.16
CA ILE A 261 5.43 -3.18 13.75
C ILE A 261 5.51 -3.78 15.18
N ILE A 262 6.60 -4.50 15.44
CA ILE A 262 6.99 -5.03 16.75
C ILE A 262 8.52 -5.02 16.85
N ASP A 263 9.06 -5.01 18.06
CA ASP A 263 10.51 -5.02 18.29
C ASP A 263 11.14 -6.38 17.97
N ASP A 264 10.39 -7.48 18.07
CA ASP A 264 10.90 -8.88 17.98
C ASP A 264 10.75 -9.50 16.58
N LEU A 265 10.74 -8.68 15.49
CA LEU A 265 10.69 -9.21 14.11
C LEU A 265 11.84 -10.16 13.80
N LYS A 266 13.02 -9.92 14.40
CA LYS A 266 14.20 -10.76 14.21
C LYS A 266 13.95 -12.22 14.57
N ASN A 267 13.17 -12.49 15.61
CA ASN A 267 12.80 -13.84 16.01
C ASN A 267 12.00 -14.58 14.93
N TYR A 268 11.03 -13.91 14.31
CA TYR A 268 10.24 -14.50 13.21
C TYR A 268 11.09 -14.70 11.95
N ILE A 269 11.95 -13.76 11.61
CA ILE A 269 12.88 -13.88 10.48
C ILE A 269 13.80 -15.07 10.65
N ASN A 270 14.34 -15.29 11.85
CA ASN A 270 15.18 -16.45 12.18
C ASN A 270 14.42 -17.78 12.04
N GLN A 271 13.12 -17.78 12.30
CA GLN A 271 12.21 -18.92 12.08
C GLN A 271 11.73 -19.02 10.61
N LYS A 272 12.37 -18.29 9.70
CA LYS A 272 12.05 -18.28 8.27
C LYS A 272 10.64 -17.77 7.95
N SER A 273 10.06 -16.91 8.80
CA SER A 273 8.80 -16.24 8.52
C SER A 273 9.05 -15.08 7.56
N ILE A 274 9.42 -15.40 6.32
CA ILE A 274 9.66 -14.44 5.23
C ILE A 274 8.69 -14.78 4.12
N PRO A 275 7.83 -13.83 3.69
CA PRO A 275 6.89 -14.06 2.59
C PRO A 275 7.63 -14.32 1.28
N GLY A 276 7.03 -15.12 0.40
CA GLY A 276 7.57 -15.33 -0.96
C GLY A 276 7.65 -14.03 -1.77
N GLY A 277 6.80 -13.06 -1.45
CA GLY A 277 6.84 -11.71 -2.02
C GLY A 277 8.16 -10.98 -1.80
N THR A 278 8.80 -11.16 -0.63
CA THR A 278 10.12 -10.57 -0.31
C THR A 278 11.19 -11.00 -1.32
N HIS A 279 11.20 -12.27 -1.70
CA HIS A 279 12.15 -12.78 -2.68
C HIS A 279 11.87 -12.24 -4.08
N ARG A 280 10.60 -12.25 -4.52
CA ARG A 280 10.21 -11.68 -5.82
C ARG A 280 10.51 -10.20 -5.93
N ASN A 281 10.27 -9.45 -4.86
CA ASN A 281 10.62 -8.05 -4.75
C ASN A 281 12.13 -7.84 -4.93
N TRP A 282 12.93 -8.59 -4.20
CA TRP A 282 14.38 -8.51 -4.29
C TRP A 282 14.92 -8.88 -5.69
N ASP A 283 14.36 -9.91 -6.32
CA ASP A 283 14.73 -10.31 -7.67
C ASP A 283 14.39 -9.22 -8.70
N SER A 284 13.37 -8.40 -8.43
CA SER A 284 12.94 -7.34 -9.33
C SER A 284 13.82 -6.09 -9.25
N TYR A 285 14.24 -5.66 -8.06
CA TYR A 285 14.95 -4.38 -7.89
C TYR A 285 16.22 -4.44 -7.01
N GLY A 286 16.59 -5.61 -6.49
CA GLY A 286 17.76 -5.74 -5.59
C GLY A 286 19.07 -5.30 -6.21
N HIS A 287 19.19 -5.36 -7.55
CA HIS A 287 20.36 -4.89 -8.29
C HIS A 287 20.55 -3.37 -8.26
N LYS A 288 19.53 -2.60 -7.83
CA LYS A 288 19.53 -1.14 -7.68
C LYS A 288 19.90 -0.70 -6.26
N ILE A 289 20.02 -1.66 -5.35
CA ILE A 289 20.23 -1.42 -3.91
C ILE A 289 21.71 -1.69 -3.56
N GLY A 290 22.29 -0.80 -2.76
CA GLY A 290 23.63 -1.01 -2.19
C GLY A 290 23.68 -2.24 -1.29
N SER A 291 24.87 -2.58 -0.81
CA SER A 291 25.08 -3.74 0.06
C SER A 291 24.26 -3.65 1.33
N ILE A 292 23.45 -4.67 1.62
CA ILE A 292 22.64 -4.79 2.84
C ILE A 292 22.74 -6.21 3.42
N THR A 293 22.45 -6.35 4.70
CA THR A 293 22.37 -7.65 5.37
C THR A 293 21.07 -8.37 5.03
N ASP A 294 21.04 -9.71 5.21
CA ASP A 294 19.79 -10.48 5.03
C ASP A 294 18.67 -10.03 5.98
N TYR A 295 19.02 -9.53 7.15
CA TYR A 295 18.05 -8.98 8.10
C TYR A 295 17.42 -7.69 7.59
N GLN A 296 18.23 -6.76 7.11
CA GLN A 296 17.75 -5.52 6.48
C GLN A 296 16.88 -5.82 5.25
N LYS A 297 17.34 -6.74 4.39
CA LYS A 297 16.58 -7.20 3.23
C LYS A 297 15.21 -7.77 3.63
N ALA A 298 15.16 -8.62 4.65
CA ALA A 298 13.92 -9.24 5.10
C ALA A 298 12.87 -8.20 5.56
N ILE A 299 13.29 -7.08 6.13
CA ILE A 299 12.39 -6.00 6.60
C ILE A 299 12.07 -5.03 5.47
N LEU A 300 13.09 -4.55 4.75
CA LEU A 300 12.92 -3.47 3.78
C LEU A 300 12.25 -3.93 2.47
N ALA A 301 12.35 -5.22 2.13
CA ALA A 301 11.67 -5.84 1.00
C ALA A 301 10.42 -6.63 1.42
N ASP A 302 9.97 -6.53 2.69
CA ASP A 302 8.75 -7.17 3.19
C ASP A 302 7.50 -6.54 2.55
N PRO A 303 6.71 -7.30 1.76
CA PRO A 303 5.50 -6.75 1.16
C PRO A 303 4.53 -6.32 2.25
N GLN A 304 3.99 -5.11 2.11
CA GLN A 304 2.98 -4.57 2.98
C GLN A 304 1.60 -4.68 2.32
N THR A 305 0.56 -4.83 3.11
CA THR A 305 -0.83 -4.66 2.70
C THR A 305 -1.40 -3.50 3.49
N SER A 306 -1.99 -2.52 2.82
CA SER A 306 -2.45 -1.28 3.45
C SER A 306 -1.37 -0.63 4.33
N GLY A 307 -0.16 -0.51 3.78
CA GLY A 307 0.97 0.10 4.48
C GLY A 307 0.83 1.61 4.64
N GLY A 308 1.88 2.25 5.14
CA GLY A 308 1.89 3.69 5.36
C GLY A 308 2.28 4.47 4.11
N LEU A 309 2.11 5.78 4.18
CA LEU A 309 2.60 6.69 3.15
C LEU A 309 4.11 6.88 3.29
N LEU A 310 4.81 6.79 2.18
CA LEU A 310 6.18 7.28 2.00
C LEU A 310 6.10 8.70 1.46
N VAL A 311 6.64 9.65 2.19
CA VAL A 311 6.46 11.08 1.93
C VAL A 311 7.82 11.75 1.79
N ALA A 312 8.08 12.40 0.65
CA ALA A 312 9.26 13.22 0.39
C ALA A 312 8.93 14.69 0.69
N VAL A 313 9.67 15.27 1.63
CA VAL A 313 9.36 16.59 2.22
C VAL A 313 10.57 17.50 2.13
N SER A 314 10.40 18.69 1.57
CA SER A 314 11.45 19.73 1.56
C SER A 314 11.88 20.07 2.99
N PRO A 315 13.16 20.38 3.24
CA PRO A 315 13.66 20.70 4.57
C PRO A 315 12.87 21.79 5.29
N ASP A 316 12.38 22.80 4.56
CA ASP A 316 11.62 23.91 5.10
C ASP A 316 10.22 23.51 5.61
N ALA A 317 9.61 22.47 5.03
CA ALA A 317 8.29 21.99 5.40
C ALA A 317 8.31 20.90 6.49
N VAL A 318 9.47 20.37 6.87
CA VAL A 318 9.60 19.27 7.87
C VAL A 318 8.88 19.58 9.17
N LYS A 319 8.95 20.80 9.67
CA LYS A 319 8.29 21.21 10.91
C LYS A 319 6.77 21.14 10.79
N GLU A 320 6.23 21.58 9.67
CA GLU A 320 4.79 21.57 9.40
C GLU A 320 4.29 20.12 9.29
N VAL A 321 4.97 19.27 8.50
CA VAL A 321 4.63 17.85 8.36
C VAL A 321 4.66 17.12 9.71
N LYS A 322 5.69 17.33 10.53
CA LYS A 322 5.76 16.75 11.88
C LYS A 322 4.57 17.17 12.76
N ASN A 323 4.15 18.42 12.70
CA ASN A 323 2.99 18.91 13.43
C ASN A 323 1.69 18.25 12.96
N ILE A 324 1.51 18.12 11.64
CA ILE A 324 0.34 17.42 11.05
C ILE A 324 0.32 15.96 11.52
N LEU A 325 1.43 15.24 11.42
CA LEU A 325 1.52 13.84 11.87
C LEU A 325 1.19 13.73 13.37
N GLN A 326 1.73 14.61 14.20
CA GLN A 326 1.50 14.58 15.66
C GLN A 326 0.04 14.85 16.03
N GLN A 327 -0.60 15.82 15.38
CA GLN A 327 -2.00 16.18 15.61
C GLN A 327 -2.99 15.10 15.15
N ASN A 328 -2.56 14.23 14.23
CA ASN A 328 -3.37 13.13 13.68
C ASN A 328 -3.03 11.76 14.29
N GLY A 329 -2.40 11.72 15.48
CA GLY A 329 -2.11 10.48 16.20
C GLY A 329 -0.90 9.69 15.66
N LEU A 330 -0.15 10.27 14.73
CA LEU A 330 1.02 9.66 14.09
C LEU A 330 2.35 10.15 14.69
N GLY A 331 2.34 10.61 15.94
CA GLY A 331 3.52 11.14 16.66
C GLY A 331 4.70 10.15 16.75
N LYS A 332 4.45 8.85 16.60
CA LYS A 332 5.50 7.82 16.54
C LYS A 332 6.30 7.85 15.22
N PHE A 333 5.79 8.50 14.17
CA PHE A 333 6.35 8.49 12.82
C PHE A 333 6.91 9.87 12.39
N ILE A 334 7.21 10.75 13.33
CA ILE A 334 7.79 12.08 13.09
C ILE A 334 9.31 12.08 12.90
N THR A 335 9.95 10.93 13.06
CA THR A 335 11.37 10.76 12.80
C THR A 335 11.57 10.45 11.32
N PRO A 336 12.36 11.25 10.57
CA PRO A 336 12.68 10.92 9.20
C PRO A 336 13.46 9.62 9.11
N ILE A 337 13.16 8.82 8.08
CA ILE A 337 13.81 7.53 7.81
C ILE A 337 14.98 7.64 6.84
N GLY A 338 15.19 8.80 6.19
CA GLY A 338 16.21 8.99 5.18
C GLY A 338 16.05 10.31 4.44
N ARG A 339 16.73 10.42 3.32
CA ARG A 339 16.72 11.61 2.45
C ARG A 339 16.96 11.23 0.99
N LEU A 340 16.52 12.08 0.08
CA LEU A 340 16.85 12.03 -1.35
C LEU A 340 18.12 12.82 -1.63
N ILE A 341 18.92 12.33 -2.54
CA ILE A 341 20.22 12.87 -2.92
C ILE A 341 20.36 12.85 -4.44
N SER A 342 21.37 13.57 -4.98
CA SER A 342 21.74 13.46 -6.39
C SER A 342 21.97 12.01 -6.81
N SER A 343 21.64 11.72 -8.09
CA SER A 343 21.70 10.36 -8.67
C SER A 343 23.07 9.71 -8.49
N ARG A 344 23.09 8.44 -8.13
CA ARG A 344 24.27 7.58 -7.93
C ARG A 344 24.09 6.23 -8.61
N GLU A 345 25.16 5.44 -8.68
CA GLU A 345 25.15 4.07 -9.23
C GLU A 345 24.10 3.19 -8.53
N ASN A 346 24.13 3.16 -7.19
CA ASN A 346 23.05 2.55 -6.42
C ASN A 346 21.92 3.55 -6.24
N VAL A 347 20.71 3.18 -6.66
CA VAL A 347 19.53 4.03 -6.48
C VAL A 347 19.23 4.23 -4.99
N ILE A 348 19.38 3.18 -4.19
CA ILE A 348 19.19 3.25 -2.75
C ILE A 348 20.45 2.74 -2.02
N SER A 349 20.91 3.51 -1.04
CA SER A 349 21.93 3.15 -0.09
C SER A 349 21.40 3.11 1.33
N ILE A 350 21.89 2.19 2.17
CA ILE A 350 21.46 2.04 3.55
C ILE A 350 22.62 2.46 4.46
N GLU A 351 22.35 3.38 5.38
CA GLU A 351 23.22 3.76 6.50
C GLU A 351 22.73 3.03 7.77
N ASN A 352 23.68 2.73 8.69
CA ASN A 352 23.44 2.11 10.00
C ASN A 352 23.61 3.15 11.09
#